data_2baa6787039a0dd3033eeb181765f5f2
#
_entry.id   2baa6787039a0dd3033eeb181765f5f2
#
_cell.length_a   1.000
_cell.length_b   1.000
_cell.length_c   1.000
_cell.angle_alpha   90.00
_cell.angle_beta   90.00
_cell.angle_gamma   90.00
#
_symmetry.space_group_name_H-M   'P 1'
#
loop_
_entity.id
_entity.type
_entity.pdbx_description
1 polymer ?
#
loop_
_entity_poly.entity_id
_entity_poly.type
_entity_poly.pdbx_seq_one_letter_code
_entity_poly.pdbx_strand_id
1 'polypeptide(L)'
;MNIYITGLGSGYEVEHLVRLFYPMAPLTLTPPEDGADCVWAEKRPDKLWAMVRQGGKSRTVEAPLPIPVEEGGETPEFALASLTYDLLRSWTGVRPPWGKMTGVRPVRLVHDKRAAGWTEEEIDDFFLKRFDCSPEKYGMAKAIADLQEPILKVGSAPKTYSLYIGIPFCPSRCSYCSFVSCNLDRDRKLVQPYVDCLCKEVEAIRDEADKAGLKLCSIYIGGGTPTSLSAAQLRQLMGTVRDCFDLSAIVEYTVEAGRPDCTDAEKLAVIKEYGATRISINPQTFSDEVLANIGRKHSAQDILDCYAEARAAGHD
;
A
#
# COMPACT_ATOMS: atom_id res chain seq x y z
N MET A 1 -16.24 -24.79 -3.72
CA MET A 1 -16.92 -23.46 -3.70
C MET A 1 -16.57 -22.73 -4.97
N ASN A 2 -17.54 -22.36 -5.80
CA ASN A 2 -17.37 -21.58 -7.03
C ASN A 2 -18.10 -20.25 -6.88
N ILE A 3 -17.64 -19.20 -7.60
CA ILE A 3 -18.29 -17.90 -7.66
C ILE A 3 -18.96 -17.79 -9.03
N TYR A 4 -20.24 -17.46 -9.07
CA TYR A 4 -20.96 -17.17 -10.32
C TYR A 4 -21.68 -15.84 -10.19
N ILE A 5 -21.45 -14.94 -11.15
CA ILE A 5 -21.97 -13.57 -11.15
C ILE A 5 -22.61 -13.31 -12.50
N THR A 6 -23.83 -12.76 -12.50
CA THR A 6 -24.55 -12.45 -13.74
C THR A 6 -25.40 -11.18 -13.62
N GLY A 7 -25.78 -10.62 -14.78
CA GLY A 7 -26.63 -9.41 -14.87
C GLY A 7 -25.90 -8.09 -14.63
N LEU A 8 -24.57 -8.09 -14.43
CA LEU A 8 -23.73 -6.91 -14.29
C LEU A 8 -22.81 -6.74 -15.49
N GLY A 9 -22.36 -5.50 -15.76
CA GLY A 9 -21.28 -5.22 -16.73
C GLY A 9 -19.90 -5.61 -16.21
N SER A 10 -19.71 -5.54 -14.90
CA SER A 10 -18.52 -6.01 -14.15
C SER A 10 -18.97 -6.74 -12.89
N GLY A 11 -18.29 -7.81 -12.54
CA GLY A 11 -18.50 -8.54 -11.28
C GLY A 11 -17.34 -8.35 -10.28
N TYR A 12 -16.44 -7.42 -10.54
CA TYR A 12 -15.19 -7.25 -9.80
C TYR A 12 -15.42 -7.07 -8.28
N GLU A 13 -16.32 -6.16 -7.89
CA GLU A 13 -16.59 -5.88 -6.47
C GLU A 13 -17.20 -7.10 -5.77
N VAL A 14 -18.15 -7.80 -6.41
CA VAL A 14 -18.77 -9.01 -5.86
C VAL A 14 -17.73 -10.11 -5.67
N GLU A 15 -16.92 -10.37 -6.69
CA GLU A 15 -15.85 -11.38 -6.64
C GLU A 15 -14.89 -11.12 -5.48
N HIS A 16 -14.42 -9.89 -5.34
CA HIS A 16 -13.45 -9.51 -4.31
C HIS A 16 -14.05 -9.61 -2.90
N LEU A 17 -15.33 -9.24 -2.70
CA LEU A 17 -15.98 -9.42 -1.42
C LEU A 17 -16.23 -10.91 -1.09
N VAL A 18 -16.60 -11.74 -2.06
CA VAL A 18 -16.73 -13.19 -1.85
C VAL A 18 -15.40 -13.83 -1.45
N ARG A 19 -14.30 -13.38 -2.05
CA ARG A 19 -12.94 -13.89 -1.73
C ARG A 19 -12.46 -13.52 -0.33
N LEU A 20 -13.09 -12.58 0.36
CA LEU A 20 -12.82 -12.36 1.80
C LEU A 20 -13.25 -13.56 2.67
N PHE A 21 -14.23 -14.33 2.21
CA PHE A 21 -14.75 -15.51 2.90
C PHE A 21 -14.21 -16.81 2.29
N TYR A 22 -14.00 -16.83 0.99
CA TYR A 22 -13.54 -17.99 0.21
C TYR A 22 -12.36 -17.60 -0.70
N PRO A 23 -11.15 -17.40 -0.16
CA PRO A 23 -10.01 -16.82 -0.90
C PRO A 23 -9.63 -17.56 -2.19
N MET A 24 -9.81 -18.88 -2.20
CA MET A 24 -9.43 -19.74 -3.33
C MET A 24 -10.59 -20.09 -4.25
N ALA A 25 -11.77 -19.48 -4.07
CA ALA A 25 -12.93 -19.76 -4.90
C ALA A 25 -12.72 -19.23 -6.34
N PRO A 26 -12.77 -20.10 -7.36
CA PRO A 26 -12.67 -19.66 -8.76
C PRO A 26 -13.96 -18.98 -9.21
N LEU A 27 -13.81 -17.94 -10.05
CA LEU A 27 -14.91 -17.35 -10.80
C LEU A 27 -15.25 -18.26 -12.00
N THR A 28 -16.55 -18.59 -12.17
CA THR A 28 -17.05 -19.40 -13.28
C THR A 28 -17.96 -18.57 -14.19
N LEU A 29 -17.89 -18.83 -15.49
CA LEU A 29 -18.74 -18.15 -16.49
C LEU A 29 -20.05 -18.92 -16.77
N THR A 30 -20.17 -20.14 -16.27
CA THR A 30 -21.34 -20.99 -16.42
C THR A 30 -22.05 -21.14 -15.08
N PRO A 31 -23.41 -21.21 -15.09
CA PRO A 31 -24.16 -21.50 -13.88
C PRO A 31 -23.66 -22.75 -13.18
N PRO A 32 -23.63 -22.76 -11.84
CA PRO A 32 -23.21 -23.94 -11.09
C PRO A 32 -24.23 -25.08 -11.28
N GLU A 33 -23.74 -26.31 -11.36
CA GLU A 33 -24.56 -27.52 -11.41
C GLU A 33 -25.44 -27.62 -10.18
N ASP A 34 -26.58 -28.35 -10.31
CA ASP A 34 -27.48 -28.59 -9.19
C ASP A 34 -26.76 -29.32 -8.06
N GLY A 35 -26.88 -28.77 -6.85
CA GLY A 35 -26.23 -29.31 -5.66
C GLY A 35 -24.78 -28.88 -5.46
N ALA A 36 -24.11 -28.26 -6.45
CA ALA A 36 -22.73 -27.83 -6.31
C ALA A 36 -22.57 -26.67 -5.30
N ASP A 37 -21.48 -26.72 -4.53
CA ASP A 37 -21.11 -25.63 -3.60
C ASP A 37 -20.74 -24.36 -4.38
N CYS A 38 -21.50 -23.29 -4.14
CA CYS A 38 -21.30 -22.02 -4.86
C CYS A 38 -21.79 -20.81 -4.07
N VAL A 39 -21.26 -19.65 -4.47
CA VAL A 39 -21.87 -18.33 -4.25
C VAL A 39 -22.35 -17.84 -5.58
N TRP A 40 -23.64 -17.53 -5.68
CA TRP A 40 -24.28 -17.03 -6.91
C TRP A 40 -24.86 -15.67 -6.60
N ALA A 41 -24.40 -14.64 -7.32
CA ALA A 41 -24.88 -13.27 -7.23
C ALA A 41 -25.43 -12.83 -8.59
N GLU A 42 -26.63 -12.27 -8.61
CA GLU A 42 -27.34 -11.93 -9.83
C GLU A 42 -28.07 -10.59 -9.70
N LYS A 43 -27.82 -9.68 -10.66
CA LYS A 43 -28.69 -8.52 -10.87
C LYS A 43 -29.79 -8.92 -11.84
N ARG A 44 -31.01 -8.99 -11.34
CA ARG A 44 -32.23 -9.24 -12.13
C ARG A 44 -32.83 -7.92 -12.62
N PRO A 45 -33.79 -7.97 -13.55
CA PRO A 45 -34.44 -6.74 -14.06
C PRO A 45 -35.12 -5.88 -12.99
N ASP A 46 -35.64 -6.50 -11.93
CA ASP A 46 -36.45 -5.88 -10.88
C ASP A 46 -35.80 -5.89 -9.49
N LYS A 47 -34.73 -6.66 -9.30
CA LYS A 47 -34.12 -6.84 -7.98
C LYS A 47 -32.68 -7.33 -8.06
N LEU A 48 -31.98 -7.25 -6.91
CA LEU A 48 -30.74 -7.94 -6.63
C LEU A 48 -31.03 -9.28 -5.94
N TRP A 49 -30.26 -10.30 -6.27
CA TRP A 49 -30.43 -11.63 -5.73
C TRP A 49 -29.07 -12.27 -5.45
N ALA A 50 -28.91 -12.92 -4.29
CA ALA A 50 -27.71 -13.67 -3.96
C ALA A 50 -28.04 -14.98 -3.22
N MET A 51 -27.23 -16.01 -3.48
CA MET A 51 -27.34 -17.33 -2.86
C MET A 51 -25.97 -17.83 -2.47
N VAL A 52 -25.89 -18.49 -1.30
CA VAL A 52 -24.79 -19.37 -0.93
C VAL A 52 -25.32 -20.79 -0.81
N ARG A 53 -24.56 -21.76 -1.35
CA ARG A 53 -24.81 -23.20 -1.18
C ARG A 53 -23.51 -23.87 -0.77
N GLN A 54 -23.55 -24.63 0.32
CA GLN A 54 -22.39 -25.36 0.84
C GLN A 54 -22.83 -26.59 1.65
N GLY A 55 -22.25 -27.76 1.32
CA GLY A 55 -22.54 -28.99 2.05
C GLY A 55 -24.02 -29.42 2.03
N GLY A 56 -24.70 -29.22 0.92
CA GLY A 56 -26.13 -29.55 0.76
C GLY A 56 -27.11 -28.55 1.40
N LYS A 57 -26.62 -27.51 2.09
CA LYS A 57 -27.45 -26.43 2.64
C LYS A 57 -27.36 -25.20 1.74
N SER A 58 -28.44 -24.42 1.69
CA SER A 58 -28.43 -23.17 0.94
C SER A 58 -29.19 -22.07 1.67
N ARG A 59 -28.82 -20.83 1.39
CA ARG A 59 -29.54 -19.61 1.81
C ARG A 59 -29.57 -18.63 0.67
N THR A 60 -30.71 -17.97 0.51
CA THR A 60 -30.95 -16.97 -0.53
C THR A 60 -31.38 -15.66 0.12
N VAL A 61 -30.97 -14.54 -0.47
CA VAL A 61 -31.39 -13.20 -0.07
C VAL A 61 -31.73 -12.38 -1.32
N GLU A 62 -32.60 -11.39 -1.14
CA GLU A 62 -33.02 -10.48 -2.20
C GLU A 62 -33.06 -9.05 -1.67
N ALA A 63 -32.85 -8.09 -2.54
CA ALA A 63 -32.99 -6.66 -2.27
C ALA A 63 -33.56 -5.94 -3.50
N PRO A 64 -34.26 -4.81 -3.34
CA PRO A 64 -34.63 -3.96 -4.46
C PRO A 64 -33.39 -3.44 -5.20
N LEU A 65 -33.58 -2.99 -6.45
CA LEU A 65 -32.52 -2.27 -7.15
C LEU A 65 -32.21 -0.97 -6.39
N PRO A 66 -30.91 -0.56 -6.33
CA PRO A 66 -30.55 0.69 -5.68
C PRO A 66 -31.11 1.89 -6.45
N ILE A 67 -31.30 3.00 -5.73
CA ILE A 67 -31.55 4.30 -6.35
C ILE A 67 -30.31 4.65 -7.22
N PRO A 68 -30.48 5.25 -8.41
CA PRO A 68 -29.38 5.67 -9.26
C PRO A 68 -28.37 6.59 -8.55
N VAL A 69 -27.11 6.49 -8.94
CA VAL A 69 -26.00 7.28 -8.31
C VAL A 69 -26.27 8.79 -8.46
N GLU A 70 -26.84 9.22 -9.58
CA GLU A 70 -27.20 10.61 -9.87
C GLU A 70 -28.26 11.15 -8.89
N GLU A 71 -29.03 10.27 -8.26
CA GLU A 71 -30.05 10.58 -7.25
C GLU A 71 -29.51 10.33 -5.80
N GLY A 72 -28.19 10.15 -5.64
CA GLY A 72 -27.56 9.92 -4.34
C GLY A 72 -27.56 8.45 -3.88
N GLY A 73 -27.87 7.52 -4.78
CA GLY A 73 -27.85 6.07 -4.51
C GLY A 73 -26.48 5.43 -4.72
N GLU A 74 -26.49 4.13 -5.01
CA GLU A 74 -25.31 3.30 -5.19
C GLU A 74 -25.28 2.63 -6.55
N THR A 75 -24.08 2.21 -7.00
CA THR A 75 -24.00 1.38 -8.19
C THR A 75 -24.68 0.01 -7.93
N PRO A 76 -25.37 -0.57 -8.90
CA PRO A 76 -25.94 -1.91 -8.76
C PRO A 76 -24.89 -2.98 -8.42
N GLU A 77 -23.65 -2.78 -8.87
CA GLU A 77 -22.54 -3.66 -8.56
C GLU A 77 -22.19 -3.62 -7.07
N PHE A 78 -22.00 -2.44 -6.48
CA PHE A 78 -21.72 -2.30 -5.05
C PHE A 78 -22.89 -2.76 -4.18
N ALA A 79 -24.12 -2.48 -4.57
CA ALA A 79 -25.30 -2.94 -3.86
C ALA A 79 -25.42 -4.47 -3.85
N LEU A 80 -25.15 -5.14 -4.99
CA LEU A 80 -25.13 -6.59 -5.08
C LEU A 80 -23.97 -7.20 -4.29
N ALA A 81 -22.79 -6.57 -4.34
CA ALA A 81 -21.63 -6.96 -3.56
C ALA A 81 -21.91 -6.85 -2.05
N SER A 82 -22.56 -5.76 -1.61
CA SER A 82 -23.00 -5.56 -0.23
C SER A 82 -24.00 -6.62 0.23
N LEU A 83 -25.02 -6.89 -0.58
CA LEU A 83 -26.03 -7.93 -0.31
C LEU A 83 -25.37 -9.31 -0.15
N THR A 84 -24.42 -9.63 -1.04
CA THR A 84 -23.67 -10.89 -1.01
C THR A 84 -22.74 -10.97 0.21
N TYR A 85 -22.08 -9.88 0.58
CA TYR A 85 -21.26 -9.80 1.80
C TYR A 85 -22.11 -10.06 3.06
N ASP A 86 -23.27 -9.41 3.19
CA ASP A 86 -24.13 -9.56 4.37
C ASP A 86 -24.67 -11.00 4.49
N LEU A 87 -25.01 -11.63 3.35
CA LEU A 87 -25.36 -13.05 3.28
C LEU A 87 -24.19 -13.93 3.80
N LEU A 88 -22.98 -13.74 3.25
CA LEU A 88 -21.81 -14.55 3.59
C LEU A 88 -21.35 -14.34 5.04
N ARG A 89 -21.39 -13.11 5.53
CA ARG A 89 -21.14 -12.81 6.95
C ARG A 89 -22.09 -13.57 7.87
N SER A 90 -23.38 -13.58 7.56
CA SER A 90 -24.37 -14.32 8.35
C SER A 90 -24.29 -15.83 8.19
N TRP A 91 -23.81 -16.32 7.04
CA TRP A 91 -23.63 -17.75 6.75
C TRP A 91 -22.42 -18.34 7.45
N THR A 92 -21.28 -17.64 7.37
CA THR A 92 -19.99 -18.12 7.88
C THR A 92 -19.72 -17.73 9.34
N GLY A 93 -20.39 -16.70 9.85
CA GLY A 93 -20.07 -16.07 11.14
C GLY A 93 -18.79 -15.23 11.12
N VAL A 94 -18.10 -15.13 9.98
CA VAL A 94 -16.86 -14.36 9.83
C VAL A 94 -17.19 -12.90 9.54
N ARG A 95 -16.51 -11.98 10.23
CA ARG A 95 -16.55 -10.54 9.93
C ARG A 95 -15.17 -10.09 9.50
N PRO A 96 -14.92 -9.86 8.20
CA PRO A 96 -13.66 -9.30 7.71
C PRO A 96 -13.35 -7.96 8.40
N PRO A 97 -12.11 -7.74 8.89
CA PRO A 97 -11.79 -6.56 9.71
C PRO A 97 -11.99 -5.21 8.98
N TRP A 98 -11.80 -5.18 7.66
CA TRP A 98 -12.05 -4.01 6.82
C TRP A 98 -13.46 -4.00 6.20
N GLY A 99 -14.34 -4.94 6.62
CA GLY A 99 -15.71 -5.03 6.13
C GLY A 99 -15.78 -5.20 4.62
N LYS A 100 -16.56 -4.35 3.97
CA LYS A 100 -16.81 -4.33 2.52
C LYS A 100 -15.73 -3.61 1.72
N MET A 101 -14.66 -3.11 2.35
CA MET A 101 -13.58 -2.39 1.66
C MET A 101 -12.62 -3.36 0.98
N THR A 102 -12.51 -3.27 -0.34
CA THR A 102 -11.55 -4.03 -1.15
C THR A 102 -10.85 -3.10 -2.15
N GLY A 103 -9.57 -3.35 -2.43
CA GLY A 103 -8.81 -2.63 -3.45
C GLY A 103 -8.56 -1.14 -3.18
N VAL A 104 -8.79 -0.65 -1.96
CA VAL A 104 -8.63 0.76 -1.57
C VAL A 104 -7.65 0.92 -0.42
N ARG A 105 -7.13 2.13 -0.25
CA ARG A 105 -6.31 2.53 0.89
C ARG A 105 -7.20 3.22 1.93
N PRO A 106 -7.56 2.58 3.06
CA PRO A 106 -8.52 3.14 4.01
C PRO A 106 -8.13 4.52 4.55
N VAL A 107 -6.84 4.72 4.86
CA VAL A 107 -6.31 6.02 5.32
C VAL A 107 -6.55 7.13 4.29
N ARG A 108 -6.35 6.83 3.01
CA ARG A 108 -6.61 7.80 1.93
C ARG A 108 -8.09 8.18 1.86
N LEU A 109 -8.99 7.21 2.05
CA LEU A 109 -10.43 7.51 2.08
C LEU A 109 -10.79 8.49 3.20
N VAL A 110 -10.14 8.40 4.38
CA VAL A 110 -10.35 9.40 5.45
C VAL A 110 -9.95 10.79 4.95
N HIS A 111 -8.76 10.94 4.36
CA HIS A 111 -8.31 12.22 3.80
C HIS A 111 -9.23 12.74 2.69
N ASP A 112 -9.62 11.87 1.74
CA ASP A 112 -10.48 12.26 0.62
C ASP A 112 -11.85 12.75 1.11
N LYS A 113 -12.43 12.11 2.15
CA LYS A 113 -13.71 12.52 2.74
C LYS A 113 -13.58 13.84 3.48
N ARG A 114 -12.53 14.04 4.29
CA ARG A 114 -12.24 15.31 4.95
C ARG A 114 -12.06 16.44 3.93
N ALA A 115 -11.29 16.20 2.86
CA ALA A 115 -11.09 17.16 1.79
C ALA A 115 -12.39 17.51 1.04
N ALA A 116 -13.33 16.56 0.97
CA ALA A 116 -14.67 16.79 0.42
C ALA A 116 -15.63 17.49 1.39
N GLY A 117 -15.15 17.87 2.60
CA GLY A 117 -15.94 18.62 3.58
C GLY A 117 -16.89 17.78 4.44
N TRP A 118 -16.72 16.45 4.48
CA TRP A 118 -17.52 15.59 5.33
C TRP A 118 -17.19 15.82 6.80
N THR A 119 -18.20 15.76 7.65
CA THR A 119 -18.02 15.78 9.10
C THR A 119 -17.43 14.45 9.58
N GLU A 120 -16.81 14.46 10.76
CA GLU A 120 -16.27 13.24 11.36
C GLU A 120 -17.37 12.19 11.60
N GLU A 121 -18.61 12.60 11.93
CA GLU A 121 -19.75 11.71 12.10
C GLU A 121 -20.16 11.04 10.78
N GLU A 122 -20.16 11.76 9.67
CA GLU A 122 -20.44 11.20 8.35
C GLU A 122 -19.35 10.21 7.92
N ILE A 123 -18.07 10.49 8.28
CA ILE A 123 -16.95 9.58 8.03
C ILE A 123 -17.06 8.33 8.91
N ASP A 124 -17.41 8.48 10.19
CA ASP A 124 -17.65 7.35 11.10
C ASP A 124 -18.76 6.44 10.54
N ASP A 125 -19.88 7.00 10.11
CA ASP A 125 -21.00 6.27 9.51
C ASP A 125 -20.60 5.56 8.20
N PHE A 126 -19.82 6.22 7.37
CA PHE A 126 -19.29 5.63 6.15
C PHE A 126 -18.45 4.38 6.43
N PHE A 127 -17.50 4.44 7.35
CA PHE A 127 -16.64 3.30 7.67
C PHE A 127 -17.37 2.20 8.47
N LEU A 128 -18.10 2.60 9.52
CA LEU A 128 -18.64 1.65 10.49
C LEU A 128 -19.98 1.06 10.06
N LYS A 129 -20.89 1.88 9.49
CA LYS A 129 -22.25 1.44 9.12
C LYS A 129 -22.30 0.99 7.64
N ARG A 130 -21.84 1.83 6.71
CA ARG A 130 -21.94 1.50 5.29
C ARG A 130 -20.99 0.38 4.87
N PHE A 131 -19.71 0.46 5.28
CA PHE A 131 -18.69 -0.52 4.92
C PHE A 131 -18.49 -1.65 5.94
N ASP A 132 -19.16 -1.63 7.08
CA ASP A 132 -19.03 -2.65 8.15
C ASP A 132 -17.58 -2.85 8.62
N CYS A 133 -16.76 -1.81 8.53
CA CYS A 133 -15.38 -1.85 9.03
C CYS A 133 -15.37 -2.05 10.55
N SER A 134 -14.41 -2.80 11.09
CA SER A 134 -14.29 -2.94 12.53
C SER A 134 -13.85 -1.60 13.16
N PRO A 135 -14.35 -1.25 14.37
CA PRO A 135 -13.94 -0.03 15.06
C PRO A 135 -12.43 0.07 15.27
N GLU A 136 -11.76 -1.05 15.52
CA GLU A 136 -10.31 -1.13 15.68
C GLU A 136 -9.57 -0.72 14.39
N LYS A 137 -9.95 -1.28 13.24
CA LYS A 137 -9.32 -0.96 11.96
C LYS A 137 -9.62 0.45 11.50
N TYR A 138 -10.84 0.90 11.67
CA TYR A 138 -11.18 2.29 11.39
C TYR A 138 -10.43 3.27 12.30
N GLY A 139 -10.39 3.01 13.61
CA GLY A 139 -9.63 3.83 14.57
C GLY A 139 -8.14 3.91 14.21
N MET A 140 -7.55 2.80 13.77
CA MET A 140 -6.18 2.78 13.26
C MET A 140 -6.02 3.65 12.00
N ALA A 141 -6.94 3.54 11.03
CA ALA A 141 -6.88 4.35 9.81
C ALA A 141 -7.01 5.85 10.11
N LYS A 142 -7.92 6.21 11.03
CA LYS A 142 -8.13 7.60 11.47
C LYS A 142 -6.89 8.15 12.17
N ALA A 143 -6.31 7.41 13.11
CA ALA A 143 -5.09 7.83 13.82
C ALA A 143 -3.91 8.04 12.86
N ILE A 144 -3.76 7.16 11.84
CA ILE A 144 -2.72 7.34 10.82
C ILE A 144 -3.02 8.59 9.98
N ALA A 145 -4.27 8.83 9.60
CA ALA A 145 -4.66 10.04 8.86
C ALA A 145 -4.34 11.31 9.65
N ASP A 146 -4.63 11.33 10.96
CA ASP A 146 -4.32 12.45 11.85
C ASP A 146 -2.81 12.74 11.91
N LEU A 147 -1.98 11.69 11.97
CA LEU A 147 -0.52 11.81 11.93
C LEU A 147 0.02 12.31 10.59
N GLN A 148 -0.63 11.95 9.49
CA GLN A 148 -0.22 12.35 8.15
C GLN A 148 -0.68 13.76 7.77
N GLU A 149 -1.75 14.27 8.35
CA GLU A 149 -2.36 15.53 7.95
C GLU A 149 -1.41 16.74 7.97
N PRO A 150 -0.55 16.96 9.00
CA PRO A 150 0.42 18.06 8.99
C PRO A 150 1.44 17.96 7.85
N ILE A 151 1.88 16.73 7.52
CA ILE A 151 2.85 16.46 6.45
C ILE A 151 2.18 16.72 5.09
N LEU A 152 0.99 16.19 4.88
CA LEU A 152 0.23 16.37 3.64
C LEU A 152 -0.14 17.83 3.40
N LYS A 153 -0.46 18.58 4.45
CA LYS A 153 -0.75 20.01 4.36
C LYS A 153 0.43 20.81 3.80
N VAL A 154 1.65 20.50 4.25
CA VAL A 154 2.87 21.12 3.71
C VAL A 154 3.11 20.65 2.27
N GLY A 155 3.01 19.34 2.00
CA GLY A 155 3.22 18.77 0.67
C GLY A 155 2.21 19.19 -0.38
N SER A 156 1.02 19.63 0.03
CA SER A 156 -0.04 20.13 -0.86
C SER A 156 -0.04 21.65 -1.00
N ALA A 157 0.88 22.36 -0.35
CA ALA A 157 0.98 23.81 -0.46
C ALA A 157 1.40 24.23 -1.87
N PRO A 158 0.91 25.38 -2.37
CA PRO A 158 1.30 25.86 -3.68
C PRO A 158 2.83 26.04 -3.81
N LYS A 159 3.37 25.67 -4.97
CA LYS A 159 4.81 25.76 -5.25
C LYS A 159 5.70 24.91 -4.35
N THR A 160 5.19 23.81 -3.81
CA THR A 160 6.00 22.78 -3.15
C THR A 160 6.20 21.57 -4.06
N TYR A 161 7.28 20.83 -3.83
CA TYR A 161 7.53 19.55 -4.49
C TYR A 161 8.23 18.57 -3.55
N SER A 162 8.10 17.29 -3.87
CA SER A 162 8.81 16.19 -3.21
C SER A 162 9.88 15.63 -4.14
N LEU A 163 11.07 15.35 -3.63
CA LEU A 163 12.16 14.78 -4.40
C LEU A 163 12.22 13.26 -4.16
N TYR A 164 12.02 12.47 -5.22
CA TYR A 164 12.24 11.03 -5.18
C TYR A 164 13.56 10.68 -5.86
N ILE A 165 14.44 9.99 -5.13
CA ILE A 165 15.75 9.53 -5.62
C ILE A 165 15.71 8.01 -5.71
N GLY A 166 15.75 7.49 -6.94
CA GLY A 166 15.66 6.05 -7.21
C GLY A 166 17.03 5.37 -7.26
N ILE A 167 17.25 4.33 -6.45
CA ILE A 167 18.46 3.48 -6.52
C ILE A 167 18.08 2.12 -7.12
N PRO A 168 18.37 1.86 -8.40
CA PRO A 168 17.88 0.68 -9.11
C PRO A 168 18.74 -0.57 -8.88
N PHE A 169 19.49 -0.67 -7.79
CA PHE A 169 20.36 -1.81 -7.50
C PHE A 169 19.80 -2.65 -6.35
N CYS A 170 19.90 -3.98 -6.50
CA CYS A 170 19.54 -4.94 -5.47
C CYS A 170 20.60 -6.05 -5.35
N PRO A 171 20.87 -6.57 -4.14
CA PRO A 171 21.80 -7.70 -3.96
C PRO A 171 21.25 -9.01 -4.57
N SER A 172 19.93 -9.17 -4.62
CA SER A 172 19.22 -10.27 -5.29
C SER A 172 17.83 -9.81 -5.72
N ARG A 173 17.23 -10.50 -6.70
CA ARG A 173 15.85 -10.22 -7.13
C ARG A 173 14.87 -11.06 -6.33
N CYS A 174 13.93 -10.42 -5.66
CA CYS A 174 12.83 -11.11 -4.98
C CYS A 174 11.81 -11.63 -6.01
N SER A 175 11.25 -12.83 -5.78
CA SER A 175 10.34 -13.49 -6.73
C SER A 175 9.06 -12.72 -7.04
N TYR A 176 8.60 -11.89 -6.11
CA TYR A 176 7.38 -11.07 -6.21
C TYR A 176 7.62 -9.66 -6.75
N CYS A 177 8.89 -9.23 -6.94
CA CYS A 177 9.20 -7.84 -7.21
C CYS A 177 9.01 -7.48 -8.69
N SER A 178 8.18 -6.46 -8.94
CA SER A 178 7.94 -5.89 -10.27
C SER A 178 8.80 -4.66 -10.58
N PHE A 179 9.60 -4.17 -9.63
CA PHE A 179 10.45 -3.00 -9.85
C PHE A 179 11.57 -3.31 -10.83
N VAL A 180 11.93 -2.30 -11.62
CA VAL A 180 13.13 -2.33 -12.43
C VAL A 180 14.34 -2.30 -11.50
N SER A 181 15.15 -3.36 -11.53
CA SER A 181 16.34 -3.45 -10.69
C SER A 181 17.49 -4.17 -11.39
N CYS A 182 18.71 -3.66 -11.18
CA CYS A 182 19.97 -4.26 -11.59
C CYS A 182 20.50 -5.14 -10.46
N ASN A 183 20.98 -6.34 -10.80
CA ASN A 183 21.58 -7.25 -9.82
C ASN A 183 23.04 -6.85 -9.58
N LEU A 184 23.40 -6.60 -8.32
CA LEU A 184 24.78 -6.22 -7.94
C LEU A 184 25.85 -7.26 -8.31
N ASP A 185 25.50 -8.55 -8.35
CA ASP A 185 26.48 -9.59 -8.73
C ASP A 185 26.94 -9.41 -10.18
N ARG A 186 26.08 -8.89 -11.06
CA ARG A 186 26.37 -8.65 -12.47
C ARG A 186 26.79 -7.20 -12.75
N ASP A 187 26.10 -6.26 -12.12
CA ASP A 187 26.05 -4.86 -12.56
C ASP A 187 26.82 -3.91 -11.60
N ARG A 188 27.59 -4.45 -10.63
CA ARG A 188 28.32 -3.69 -9.60
C ARG A 188 29.19 -2.55 -10.17
N LYS A 189 29.80 -2.75 -11.35
CA LYS A 189 30.61 -1.74 -12.03
C LYS A 189 29.83 -0.51 -12.47
N LEU A 190 28.51 -0.59 -12.56
CA LEU A 190 27.64 0.52 -12.95
C LEU A 190 27.24 1.40 -11.77
N VAL A 191 27.46 0.95 -10.52
CA VAL A 191 26.96 1.66 -9.34
C VAL A 191 27.63 3.04 -9.19
N GLN A 192 28.95 3.12 -9.28
CA GLN A 192 29.64 4.40 -9.13
C GLN A 192 29.32 5.39 -10.26
N PRO A 193 29.38 5.01 -11.55
CA PRO A 193 28.95 5.91 -12.64
C PRO A 193 27.48 6.36 -12.50
N TYR A 194 26.61 5.49 -11.98
CA TYR A 194 25.21 5.85 -11.71
C TYR A 194 25.11 6.93 -10.61
N VAL A 195 25.82 6.74 -9.48
CA VAL A 195 25.84 7.73 -8.39
C VAL A 195 26.39 9.07 -8.88
N ASP A 196 27.45 9.06 -9.69
CA ASP A 196 28.04 10.28 -10.25
C ASP A 196 27.05 11.03 -11.17
N CYS A 197 26.28 10.30 -11.97
CA CYS A 197 25.23 10.89 -12.80
C CYS A 197 24.04 11.40 -11.95
N LEU A 198 23.66 10.64 -10.93
CA LEU A 198 22.56 10.99 -10.05
C LEU A 198 22.84 12.28 -9.26
N CYS A 199 24.10 12.48 -8.80
CA CYS A 199 24.51 13.74 -8.18
C CYS A 199 24.33 14.93 -9.11
N LYS A 200 24.74 14.82 -10.39
CA LYS A 200 24.53 15.87 -11.40
C LYS A 200 23.04 16.12 -11.66
N GLU A 201 22.23 15.08 -11.65
CA GLU A 201 20.78 15.19 -11.83
C GLU A 201 20.14 15.92 -10.63
N VAL A 202 20.57 15.64 -9.40
CA VAL A 202 20.15 16.38 -8.18
C VAL A 202 20.48 17.88 -8.28
N GLU A 203 21.70 18.22 -8.74
CA GLU A 203 22.09 19.61 -8.97
C GLU A 203 21.21 20.30 -10.03
N ALA A 204 20.96 19.61 -11.15
CA ALA A 204 20.11 20.13 -12.22
C ALA A 204 18.65 20.33 -11.77
N ILE A 205 18.10 19.38 -10.97
CA ILE A 205 16.76 19.50 -10.40
C ILE A 205 16.66 20.72 -9.47
N ARG A 206 17.68 20.97 -8.63
CA ARG A 206 17.74 22.18 -7.80
C ARG A 206 17.66 23.44 -8.67
N ASP A 207 18.48 23.54 -9.72
CA ASP A 207 18.51 24.72 -10.59
C ASP A 207 17.15 24.96 -11.30
N GLU A 208 16.49 23.90 -11.76
CA GLU A 208 15.18 24.02 -12.39
C GLU A 208 14.06 24.35 -11.38
N ALA A 209 14.13 23.80 -10.17
CA ALA A 209 13.19 24.12 -9.10
C ALA A 209 13.30 25.59 -8.68
N ASP A 210 14.52 26.09 -8.54
CA ASP A 210 14.80 27.50 -8.21
C ASP A 210 14.25 28.45 -9.28
N LYS A 211 14.50 28.17 -10.57
CA LYS A 211 13.93 28.94 -11.70
C LYS A 211 12.40 28.95 -11.69
N ALA A 212 11.78 27.83 -11.31
CA ALA A 212 10.32 27.71 -11.21
C ALA A 212 9.75 28.29 -9.91
N GLY A 213 10.60 28.71 -8.97
CA GLY A 213 10.21 29.20 -7.65
C GLY A 213 9.53 28.13 -6.80
N LEU A 214 9.95 26.87 -6.95
CA LEU A 214 9.46 25.72 -6.19
C LEU A 214 10.26 25.52 -4.91
N LYS A 215 9.61 25.03 -3.86
CA LYS A 215 10.22 24.71 -2.56
C LYS A 215 10.17 23.22 -2.28
N LEU A 216 11.32 22.64 -1.95
CA LEU A 216 11.40 21.25 -1.53
C LEU A 216 10.70 21.06 -0.17
N CYS A 217 9.79 20.08 -0.08
CA CYS A 217 9.06 19.79 1.16
C CYS A 217 9.37 18.41 1.74
N SER A 218 9.76 17.44 0.91
CA SER A 218 10.16 16.11 1.38
C SER A 218 11.14 15.43 0.44
N ILE A 219 11.91 14.50 0.97
CA ILE A 219 12.87 13.67 0.22
C ILE A 219 12.60 12.20 0.50
N TYR A 220 12.62 11.40 -0.55
CA TYR A 220 12.49 9.94 -0.45
C TYR A 220 13.55 9.25 -1.30
N ILE A 221 14.47 8.53 -0.66
CA ILE A 221 15.44 7.67 -1.35
C ILE A 221 14.93 6.22 -1.28
N GLY A 222 14.59 5.68 -2.44
CA GLY A 222 13.96 4.37 -2.55
C GLY A 222 14.33 3.64 -3.85
N GLY A 223 13.44 2.76 -4.32
CA GLY A 223 13.59 2.02 -5.57
C GLY A 223 13.89 0.54 -5.37
N GLY A 224 15.04 0.07 -5.83
CA GLY A 224 15.51 -1.31 -5.59
C GLY A 224 15.94 -1.49 -4.14
N THR A 225 17.11 -0.96 -3.79
CA THR A 225 17.63 -1.01 -2.43
C THR A 225 18.67 0.10 -2.22
N PRO A 226 18.34 1.23 -1.61
CA PRO A 226 19.26 2.33 -1.38
C PRO A 226 20.53 1.94 -0.62
N THR A 227 20.42 1.07 0.38
CA THR A 227 21.55 0.55 1.15
C THR A 227 22.42 -0.47 0.38
N SER A 228 22.09 -0.74 -0.90
CA SER A 228 23.01 -1.43 -1.83
C SER A 228 24.22 -0.58 -2.19
N LEU A 229 24.14 0.74 -2.01
CA LEU A 229 25.27 1.66 -2.09
C LEU A 229 26.22 1.44 -0.90
N SER A 230 27.51 1.68 -1.11
CA SER A 230 28.47 1.73 -0.01
C SER A 230 28.26 3.00 0.84
N ALA A 231 28.80 3.00 2.06
CA ALA A 231 28.77 4.18 2.93
C ALA A 231 29.39 5.42 2.24
N ALA A 232 30.48 5.24 1.48
CA ALA A 232 31.11 6.32 0.70
C ALA A 232 30.21 6.87 -0.40
N GLN A 233 29.48 5.99 -1.11
CA GLN A 233 28.51 6.38 -2.14
C GLN A 233 27.28 7.06 -1.55
N LEU A 234 26.81 6.59 -0.38
CA LEU A 234 25.74 7.28 0.36
C LEU A 234 26.19 8.67 0.81
N ARG A 235 27.42 8.82 1.34
CA ARG A 235 27.99 10.14 1.68
C ARG A 235 28.06 11.06 0.48
N GLN A 236 28.48 10.56 -0.66
CA GLN A 236 28.54 11.35 -1.90
C GLN A 236 27.14 11.85 -2.30
N LEU A 237 26.17 10.95 -2.43
CA LEU A 237 24.80 11.28 -2.85
C LEU A 237 24.09 12.19 -1.84
N MET A 238 24.07 11.81 -0.58
CA MET A 238 23.37 12.57 0.47
C MET A 238 24.09 13.89 0.78
N GLY A 239 25.43 13.93 0.60
CA GLY A 239 26.20 15.17 0.64
C GLY A 239 25.76 16.14 -0.44
N THR A 240 25.65 15.69 -1.70
CA THR A 240 25.12 16.50 -2.80
C THR A 240 23.71 17.01 -2.49
N VAL A 241 22.84 16.16 -1.94
CA VAL A 241 21.48 16.60 -1.54
C VAL A 241 21.56 17.71 -0.48
N ARG A 242 22.36 17.55 0.55
CA ARG A 242 22.54 18.55 1.61
C ARG A 242 23.12 19.86 1.09
N ASP A 243 24.04 19.80 0.15
CA ASP A 243 24.68 20.98 -0.43
C ASP A 243 23.76 21.71 -1.42
N CYS A 244 22.80 21.01 -2.03
CA CYS A 244 21.85 21.56 -2.98
C CYS A 244 20.59 22.14 -2.32
N PHE A 245 20.13 21.63 -1.19
CA PHE A 245 18.82 21.95 -0.63
C PHE A 245 18.90 22.36 0.85
N ASP A 246 18.04 23.32 1.23
CA ASP A 246 17.81 23.63 2.65
C ASP A 246 16.96 22.54 3.30
N LEU A 247 17.62 21.64 4.05
CA LEU A 247 16.96 20.52 4.72
C LEU A 247 16.21 20.95 6.00
N SER A 248 16.38 22.18 6.48
CA SER A 248 15.68 22.64 7.70
C SER A 248 14.18 22.83 7.51
N ALA A 249 13.75 23.04 6.27
CA ALA A 249 12.35 23.29 5.90
C ALA A 249 11.59 22.02 5.47
N ILE A 250 12.25 20.87 5.34
CA ILE A 250 11.60 19.64 4.90
C ILE A 250 10.87 18.95 6.05
N VAL A 251 9.70 18.38 5.75
CA VAL A 251 8.86 17.71 6.75
C VAL A 251 9.17 16.23 6.91
N GLU A 252 9.75 15.60 5.88
CA GLU A 252 10.19 14.20 5.94
C GLU A 252 11.37 13.96 5.00
N TYR A 253 12.41 13.28 5.49
CA TYR A 253 13.50 12.72 4.71
C TYR A 253 13.60 11.23 4.98
N THR A 254 13.06 10.42 4.07
CA THR A 254 13.02 8.98 4.20
C THR A 254 14.10 8.30 3.36
N VAL A 255 14.77 7.30 3.94
CA VAL A 255 15.66 6.39 3.22
C VAL A 255 15.22 4.95 3.45
N GLU A 256 15.00 4.20 2.37
CA GLU A 256 14.72 2.76 2.49
C GLU A 256 15.98 1.97 2.84
N ALA A 257 15.96 1.31 4.00
CA ALA A 257 16.92 0.33 4.45
C ALA A 257 16.31 -1.08 4.47
N GLY A 258 15.53 -1.40 3.43
CA GLY A 258 14.64 -2.55 3.37
C GLY A 258 15.30 -3.92 3.22
N ARG A 259 16.62 -3.99 3.24
CA ARG A 259 17.43 -5.21 3.06
C ARG A 259 18.49 -5.32 4.15
N PRO A 260 18.23 -6.09 5.24
CA PRO A 260 19.22 -6.33 6.30
C PRO A 260 20.57 -6.87 5.77
N ASP A 261 20.52 -7.72 4.74
CA ASP A 261 21.72 -8.30 4.12
C ASP A 261 22.64 -7.29 3.39
N CYS A 262 22.28 -6.02 3.30
CA CYS A 262 23.12 -4.96 2.75
C CYS A 262 23.03 -3.64 3.52
N THR A 263 22.44 -3.67 4.71
CA THR A 263 22.38 -2.54 5.64
C THR A 263 23.32 -2.86 6.82
N ASP A 264 24.17 -1.92 7.17
CA ASP A 264 25.13 -2.05 8.27
C ASP A 264 25.23 -0.75 9.09
N ALA A 265 25.86 -0.81 10.25
CA ALA A 265 25.98 0.30 11.18
C ALA A 265 26.66 1.54 10.57
N GLU A 266 27.65 1.37 9.66
CA GLU A 266 28.32 2.50 9.00
C GLU A 266 27.34 3.24 8.08
N LYS A 267 26.55 2.53 7.28
CA LYS A 267 25.54 3.13 6.39
C LYS A 267 24.43 3.81 7.19
N LEU A 268 23.95 3.18 8.26
CA LEU A 268 22.95 3.75 9.15
C LEU A 268 23.45 5.05 9.79
N ALA A 269 24.70 5.09 10.25
CA ALA A 269 25.33 6.30 10.78
C ALA A 269 25.40 7.42 9.73
N VAL A 270 25.79 7.09 8.49
CA VAL A 270 25.81 8.05 7.36
C VAL A 270 24.41 8.59 7.09
N ILE A 271 23.40 7.72 6.99
CA ILE A 271 22.01 8.13 6.73
C ILE A 271 21.54 9.12 7.80
N LYS A 272 21.89 8.86 9.07
CA LYS A 272 21.56 9.76 10.18
C LYS A 272 22.34 11.09 10.13
N GLU A 273 23.65 11.04 9.87
CA GLU A 273 24.55 12.20 9.76
C GLU A 273 24.06 13.21 8.70
N TYR A 274 23.53 12.69 7.59
CA TYR A 274 23.05 13.53 6.48
C TYR A 274 21.58 13.93 6.58
N GLY A 275 20.95 13.75 7.75
CA GLY A 275 19.68 14.37 8.09
C GLY A 275 18.43 13.58 7.73
N ALA A 276 18.55 12.29 7.41
CA ALA A 276 17.37 11.45 7.26
C ALA A 276 16.59 11.40 8.58
N THR A 277 15.30 11.77 8.50
CA THR A 277 14.38 11.79 9.65
C THR A 277 13.72 10.43 9.86
N ARG A 278 13.69 9.60 8.82
CA ARG A 278 13.04 8.30 8.82
C ARG A 278 13.80 7.28 7.98
N ILE A 279 13.86 6.05 8.47
CA ILE A 279 14.27 4.89 7.68
C ILE A 279 13.19 3.83 7.69
N SER A 280 13.18 2.94 6.69
CA SER A 280 12.31 1.77 6.70
C SER A 280 13.12 0.49 6.63
N ILE A 281 12.93 -0.40 7.61
CA ILE A 281 13.48 -1.76 7.63
C ILE A 281 12.31 -2.71 7.36
N ASN A 282 12.36 -3.42 6.24
CA ASN A 282 11.23 -4.23 5.77
C ASN A 282 11.48 -5.72 6.04
N PRO A 283 10.86 -6.32 7.06
CA PRO A 283 11.06 -7.74 7.38
C PRO A 283 10.58 -8.67 6.26
N GLN A 284 9.54 -8.28 5.51
CA GLN A 284 8.74 -9.12 4.59
C GLN A 284 8.02 -10.26 5.34
N THR A 285 8.75 -11.05 6.11
CA THR A 285 8.26 -12.11 7.00
C THR A 285 9.34 -12.45 8.02
N PHE A 286 8.95 -13.08 9.13
CA PHE A 286 9.86 -13.66 10.13
C PHE A 286 10.02 -15.19 9.96
N SER A 287 9.57 -15.78 8.85
CA SER A 287 9.81 -17.18 8.51
C SER A 287 11.02 -17.28 7.58
N ASP A 288 12.10 -17.90 8.05
CA ASP A 288 13.33 -18.10 7.26
C ASP A 288 13.07 -18.94 6.00
N GLU A 289 12.18 -19.93 6.08
CA GLU A 289 11.75 -20.72 4.93
C GLU A 289 11.10 -19.85 3.84
N VAL A 290 10.19 -18.97 4.23
CA VAL A 290 9.51 -18.05 3.30
C VAL A 290 10.50 -17.03 2.75
N LEU A 291 11.41 -16.49 3.57
CA LEU A 291 12.47 -15.59 3.12
C LEU A 291 13.34 -16.24 2.02
N ALA A 292 13.78 -17.47 2.22
CA ALA A 292 14.52 -18.22 1.22
C ALA A 292 13.71 -18.43 -0.07
N ASN A 293 12.45 -18.82 0.04
CA ASN A 293 11.56 -19.06 -1.10
C ASN A 293 11.27 -17.81 -1.94
N ILE A 294 11.26 -16.62 -1.33
CA ILE A 294 11.08 -15.36 -2.04
C ILE A 294 12.40 -14.70 -2.50
N GLY A 295 13.54 -15.37 -2.34
CA GLY A 295 14.83 -14.91 -2.81
C GLY A 295 15.53 -13.88 -1.92
N ARG A 296 15.17 -13.85 -0.60
CA ARG A 296 15.86 -13.05 0.41
C ARG A 296 17.04 -13.84 1.01
N LYS A 297 18.19 -13.18 1.17
CA LYS A 297 19.42 -13.82 1.70
C LYS A 297 19.65 -13.55 3.19
N HIS A 298 18.69 -12.99 3.90
CA HIS A 298 18.74 -12.71 5.33
C HIS A 298 17.74 -13.57 6.11
N SER A 299 18.02 -13.75 7.39
CA SER A 299 17.17 -14.46 8.35
C SER A 299 16.26 -13.51 9.16
N ALA A 300 15.35 -14.09 9.92
CA ALA A 300 14.53 -13.35 10.90
C ALA A 300 15.43 -12.67 11.96
N GLN A 301 16.56 -13.31 12.36
CA GLN A 301 17.49 -12.70 13.31
C GLN A 301 18.20 -11.48 12.72
N ASP A 302 18.63 -11.53 11.45
CA ASP A 302 19.27 -10.39 10.77
C ASP A 302 18.33 -9.15 10.72
N ILE A 303 17.01 -9.37 10.64
CA ILE A 303 16.03 -8.27 10.71
C ILE A 303 16.06 -7.59 12.08
N LEU A 304 16.06 -8.39 13.15
CA LEU A 304 16.10 -7.89 14.53
C LEU A 304 17.42 -7.17 14.83
N ASP A 305 18.52 -7.73 14.36
CA ASP A 305 19.87 -7.16 14.55
C ASP A 305 19.98 -5.82 13.79
N CYS A 306 19.55 -5.76 12.54
CA CYS A 306 19.51 -4.53 11.75
C CYS A 306 18.62 -3.45 12.41
N TYR A 307 17.48 -3.84 12.98
CA TYR A 307 16.63 -2.92 13.73
C TYR A 307 17.33 -2.38 14.98
N ALA A 308 18.02 -3.26 15.74
CA ALA A 308 18.77 -2.86 16.93
C ALA A 308 19.93 -1.91 16.58
N GLU A 309 20.66 -2.17 15.49
CA GLU A 309 21.71 -1.27 14.97
C GLU A 309 21.14 0.09 14.56
N ALA A 310 19.98 0.11 13.89
CA ALA A 310 19.33 1.35 13.52
C ALA A 310 18.91 2.18 14.75
N ARG A 311 18.35 1.53 15.77
CA ARG A 311 18.03 2.19 17.04
C ARG A 311 19.28 2.74 17.74
N ALA A 312 20.38 1.98 17.73
CA ALA A 312 21.68 2.41 18.29
C ALA A 312 22.28 3.60 17.53
N ALA A 313 22.06 3.67 16.20
CA ALA A 313 22.45 4.82 15.37
C ALA A 313 21.55 6.07 15.57
N GLY A 314 20.53 5.99 16.42
CA GLY A 314 19.63 7.10 16.76
C GLY A 314 18.48 7.30 15.77
N HIS A 315 18.11 6.28 15.00
CA HIS A 315 16.88 6.29 14.22
C HIS A 315 15.69 5.88 15.09
N ASP A 316 14.60 6.64 14.99
CA ASP A 316 13.37 6.43 15.77
C ASP A 316 12.35 5.55 15.04
#